data_cbc0aa55bf1e5271976fa0c6b07a2d11
#
_entry.id   cbc0aa55bf1e5271976fa0c6b07a2d11
#
_cell.length_a   1.000
_cell.length_b   1.000
_cell.length_c   1.000
_cell.angle_alpha   90.00
_cell.angle_beta   90.00
_cell.angle_gamma   90.00
#
_symmetry.space_group_name_H-M   'P 1'
#
loop_
_entity.id
_entity.type
_entity.pdbx_description
1 polymer ?
#
loop_
_entity_poly.entity_id
_entity_poly.type
_entity_poly.pdbx_seq_one_letter_code
_entity_poly.pdbx_strand_id
1 'polypeptide(L)' 'MLRYKVNILEKLKEAGYSSYRIRQEKILAEGTMQKIREGKIAMTLESLGAICDILECQPGDLIEWVKE' A
#
# COMPACT_ATOMS: atom_id res chain seq x y z
N MET A 1 -10.82 13.71 -3.57
CA MET A 1 -9.63 12.96 -4.02
C MET A 1 -9.27 11.83 -3.05
N LEU A 2 -8.73 10.75 -3.56
CA LEU A 2 -8.21 9.68 -2.70
C LEU A 2 -6.81 10.04 -2.22
N ARG A 3 -6.51 9.68 -0.99
CA ARG A 3 -5.17 9.86 -0.44
C ARG A 3 -4.86 8.74 0.57
N TYR A 4 -3.59 8.53 0.84
CA TYR A 4 -3.17 7.59 1.87
C TYR A 4 -3.33 8.22 3.26
N LYS A 5 -3.86 7.46 4.19
CA LYS A 5 -3.96 7.87 5.60
C LYS A 5 -2.67 7.59 6.35
N VAL A 6 -1.91 6.61 5.86
CA VAL A 6 -0.67 6.14 6.49
C VAL A 6 0.38 5.92 5.41
N ASN A 7 1.62 5.79 5.81
CA ASN A 7 2.69 5.40 4.91
C ASN A 7 2.61 3.87 4.70
N ILE A 8 2.07 3.46 3.56
CA ILE A 8 1.82 2.04 3.25
C ILE A 8 3.11 1.20 3.35
N LEU A 9 4.18 1.67 2.73
CA LEU A 9 5.44 0.91 2.71
C LEU A 9 6.06 0.82 4.09
N GLU A 10 5.93 1.84 4.91
CA GLU A 10 6.40 1.84 6.28
C GLU A 10 5.61 0.84 7.12
N LYS A 11 4.29 0.79 6.96
CA LYS A 11 3.44 -0.18 7.64
C LYS A 11 3.79 -1.60 7.25
N LEU A 12 4.04 -1.85 5.98
CA LEU A 12 4.46 -3.17 5.51
C LEU A 12 5.82 -3.56 6.09
N LYS A 13 6.74 -2.61 6.18
CA LYS A 13 8.06 -2.84 6.76
C LYS A 13 7.93 -3.22 8.23
N GLU A 14 7.08 -2.53 8.98
CA GLU A 14 6.80 -2.84 10.38
C GLU A 14 6.24 -4.25 10.55
N ALA A 15 5.51 -4.73 9.56
CA ALA A 15 4.93 -6.08 9.55
C ALA A 15 5.92 -7.14 9.05
N GLY A 16 7.17 -6.77 8.81
CA GLY A 16 8.19 -7.68 8.34
C GLY A 16 8.34 -7.77 6.83
N TYR A 17 7.68 -6.87 6.08
CA TYR A 17 7.70 -6.87 4.62
C TYR A 17 8.57 -5.72 4.11
N SER A 18 9.88 -5.99 3.95
CA SER A 18 10.80 -5.04 3.32
C SER A 18 10.46 -4.88 1.83
N SER A 19 11.01 -3.86 1.20
CA SER A 19 10.84 -3.66 -0.24
C SER A 19 11.29 -4.89 -1.03
N TYR A 20 12.38 -5.52 -0.61
CA TYR A 20 12.86 -6.74 -1.23
C TYR A 20 11.81 -7.86 -1.14
N ARG A 21 11.25 -8.08 0.04
CA ARG A 21 10.26 -9.13 0.25
C ARG A 21 8.98 -8.86 -0.53
N ILE A 22 8.55 -7.60 -0.59
CA ILE A 22 7.36 -7.21 -1.35
C ILE A 22 7.54 -7.59 -2.83
N ARG A 23 8.71 -7.31 -3.40
CA ARG A 23 9.02 -7.68 -4.79
C ARG A 23 9.14 -9.17 -4.96
N GLN A 24 9.80 -9.85 -4.02
CA GLN A 24 10.03 -11.28 -4.07
C GLN A 24 8.72 -12.06 -4.07
N GLU A 25 7.77 -11.65 -3.25
CA GLU A 25 6.45 -12.28 -3.15
C GLU A 25 5.43 -11.70 -4.13
N LYS A 26 5.86 -10.77 -4.97
CA LYS A 26 5.02 -10.14 -6.01
C LYS A 26 3.76 -9.49 -5.46
N ILE A 27 3.84 -8.91 -4.28
CA ILE A 27 2.72 -8.21 -3.66
C ILE A 27 2.44 -6.92 -4.42
N LEU A 28 3.49 -6.16 -4.75
CA LEU A 28 3.41 -4.94 -5.53
C LEU A 28 4.52 -4.93 -6.57
N ALA A 29 4.20 -4.42 -7.76
CA ALA A 29 5.20 -4.23 -8.80
C ALA A 29 6.12 -3.05 -8.43
N GLU A 30 7.33 -3.05 -8.96
CA GLU A 30 8.31 -1.99 -8.69
C GLU A 30 7.78 -0.61 -9.05
N GLY A 31 7.12 -0.49 -10.21
CA GLY A 31 6.55 0.79 -10.63
C GLY A 31 5.45 1.27 -9.69
N THR A 32 4.65 0.35 -9.16
CA THR A 32 3.60 0.67 -8.20
C THR A 32 4.22 1.14 -6.88
N MET A 33 5.28 0.47 -6.43
CA MET A 33 5.98 0.86 -5.21
C MET A 33 6.56 2.27 -5.34
N GLN A 34 7.12 2.59 -6.51
CA GLN A 34 7.67 3.91 -6.76
C GLN A 34 6.58 4.98 -6.71
N LYS A 35 5.42 4.71 -7.29
CA LYS A 35 4.29 5.65 -7.26
C LYS A 35 3.78 5.85 -5.83
N ILE A 36 3.73 4.79 -5.05
CA ILE A 36 3.34 4.89 -3.63
C ILE A 36 4.32 5.77 -2.85
N ARG A 37 5.63 5.62 -3.13
CA ARG A 37 6.64 6.48 -2.49
C ARG A 37 6.45 7.94 -2.85
N GLU A 38 5.93 8.21 -4.05
CA GLU A 38 5.64 9.56 -4.52
C GLU A 38 4.29 10.09 -4.01
N GLY A 39 3.57 9.28 -3.25
CA GLY A 39 2.27 9.66 -2.71
C GLY A 39 1.11 9.50 -3.69
N LYS A 40 1.34 8.84 -4.81
CA LYS A 40 0.31 8.66 -5.84
C LYS A 40 -0.54 7.42 -5.56
N ILE A 41 -1.85 7.53 -5.79
CA ILE A 41 -2.77 6.40 -5.69
C ILE A 41 -2.65 5.61 -6.99
N ALA A 42 -2.02 4.47 -6.95
CA ALA A 42 -1.70 3.72 -8.17
C ALA A 42 -1.80 2.20 -8.03
N MET A 43 -2.27 1.70 -6.89
CA MET A 43 -2.40 0.26 -6.72
C MET A 43 -3.77 -0.23 -7.19
N THR A 44 -3.83 -1.50 -7.60
CA THR A 44 -5.10 -2.13 -7.95
C THR A 44 -5.87 -2.49 -6.67
N LEU A 45 -7.16 -2.75 -6.81
CA LEU A 45 -7.97 -3.22 -5.68
C LEU A 45 -7.45 -4.56 -5.17
N GLU A 46 -6.97 -5.41 -6.07
CA GLU A 46 -6.38 -6.70 -5.70
C GLU A 46 -5.15 -6.51 -4.81
N SER A 47 -4.26 -5.60 -5.19
CA SER A 47 -3.07 -5.29 -4.40
C SER A 47 -3.45 -4.68 -3.05
N LEU A 48 -4.45 -3.81 -3.04
CA LEU A 48 -4.96 -3.23 -1.80
C LEU A 48 -5.48 -4.32 -0.88
N GLY A 49 -6.22 -5.29 -1.43
CA GLY A 49 -6.72 -6.44 -0.66
C GLY A 49 -5.59 -7.26 -0.05
N ALA A 50 -4.52 -7.50 -0.81
CA ALA A 50 -3.36 -8.24 -0.30
C ALA A 50 -2.69 -7.50 0.85
N ILE A 51 -2.59 -6.17 0.76
CA ILE A 51 -2.01 -5.35 1.83
C ILE A 51 -2.90 -5.40 3.07
N CYS A 52 -4.21 -5.31 2.89
CA CYS A 52 -5.16 -5.40 4.01
C CYS A 52 -5.03 -6.75 4.72
N ASP A 53 -4.84 -7.83 3.97
CA ASP A 53 -4.66 -9.15 4.53
C ASP A 53 -3.39 -9.23 5.38
N ILE A 54 -2.28 -8.70 4.86
CA ILE A 54 -0.99 -8.68 5.56
C ILE A 54 -1.07 -7.85 6.84
N LEU A 55 -1.69 -6.69 6.77
CA LEU A 55 -1.78 -5.76 7.91
C LEU A 55 -2.99 -6.02 8.80
N GLU A 56 -3.82 -6.97 8.41
CA GLU A 56 -5.06 -7.32 9.15
C GLU A 56 -5.90 -6.08 9.42
N CYS A 57 -6.16 -5.31 8.36
CA CYS A 57 -6.90 -4.07 8.45
C CYS A 57 -7.89 -3.91 7.30
N GLN A 58 -8.69 -2.87 7.36
CA GLN A 58 -9.65 -2.54 6.30
C GLN A 58 -9.06 -1.50 5.36
N PRO A 59 -9.52 -1.44 4.09
CA PRO A 59 -9.03 -0.41 3.16
C PRO A 59 -9.17 1.01 3.73
N GLY A 60 -10.25 1.27 4.48
CA GLY A 60 -10.47 2.58 5.09
C GLY A 60 -9.46 2.95 6.17
N ASP A 61 -8.66 1.98 6.63
CA ASP A 61 -7.57 2.27 7.57
C ASP A 61 -6.33 2.77 6.83
N LEU A 62 -6.26 2.54 5.53
CA LEU A 62 -5.08 2.84 4.70
C LEU A 62 -5.28 4.02 3.77
N ILE A 63 -6.49 4.19 3.25
CA ILE A 63 -6.82 5.25 2.30
C ILE A 63 -8.11 5.94 2.70
N GLU A 64 -8.31 7.13 2.18
CA GLU A 64 -9.55 7.88 2.44
C GLU A 64 -9.88 8.77 1.25
N TRP A 65 -11.16 9.09 1.14
CA TRP A 65 -11.62 10.09 0.18
C TRP A 65 -11.73 11.43 0.90
N VAL A 66 -11.12 12.45 0.32
CA VAL A 66 -11.17 13.81 0.87
C VAL A 66 -11.91 14.68 -0.14
N LYS A 67 -12.95 15.35 0.32
CA LYS A 67 -13.70 16.27 -0.50
C LYS A 67 -12.95 17.60 -0.58
N GLU A 68 -12.73 18.07 -1.79
CA GLU A 68 -12.03 19.34 -2.02
C GLU A 68 -12.94 20.55 -1.85
#